data_8b4350b5b39d9244b1d526b80103f7d5
#
_entry.id   8b4350b5b39d9244b1d526b80103f7d5
#
_cell.length_a   1.000
_cell.length_b   1.000
_cell.length_c   1.000
_cell.angle_alpha   90.00
_cell.angle_beta   90.00
_cell.angle_gamma   90.00
#
_symmetry.space_group_name_H-M   'P 1'
#
loop_
_entity.id
_entity.type
_entity.pdbx_description
1 polymer ?
#
loop_
_entity_poly.entity_id
_entity_poly.type
_entity_poly.pdbx_seq_one_letter_code
_entity_poly.pdbx_strand_id
1 'polypeptide(L)'
;IGFLRKKFGAIPLTVDIDPAWNITPALVGDLPAYRFMPHRTRGEGLFMAILRKPGEPGETRREALLSTAEKTEKRNKKNKTPRIAIPDEWRLLVANPDRYTFISDEEKIIAIPAEYTTDYKLLDRNLDLLHAGITVATLKGKDYVPHISLALSTAFDMNKVVRYEASLDTALAYLRRESLFLPTDLPRGYILVTYEGFPLGWAKHLGNRTNNLYPQEWRIRSGYTPDTPFELNIAPK
;
A
#
# COMPACT_ATOMS: atom_id res chain seq x y z
N ILE A 1 -16.93 -6.20 -23.52
CA ILE A 1 -17.50 -4.83 -23.45
C ILE A 1 -18.95 -4.89 -23.94
N GLY A 2 -19.23 -5.36 -25.16
CA GLY A 2 -20.58 -5.38 -25.75
C GLY A 2 -21.65 -6.03 -24.89
N PHE A 3 -21.35 -7.15 -24.24
CA PHE A 3 -22.23 -7.82 -23.29
C PHE A 3 -22.60 -6.91 -22.10
N LEU A 4 -21.60 -6.24 -21.49
CA LEU A 4 -21.83 -5.34 -20.34
C LEU A 4 -22.66 -4.12 -20.72
N ARG A 5 -22.45 -3.57 -21.92
CA ARG A 5 -23.29 -2.48 -22.46
C ARG A 5 -24.72 -2.93 -22.64
N LYS A 6 -24.93 -4.07 -23.33
CA LYS A 6 -26.26 -4.57 -23.68
C LYS A 6 -27.06 -5.02 -22.45
N LYS A 7 -26.41 -5.72 -21.51
CA LYS A 7 -27.10 -6.32 -20.36
C LYS A 7 -27.25 -5.34 -19.19
N PHE A 8 -26.26 -4.47 -18.95
CA PHE A 8 -26.20 -3.62 -17.77
C PHE A 8 -26.17 -2.12 -18.08
N GLY A 9 -26.28 -1.74 -19.35
CA GLY A 9 -26.22 -0.34 -19.76
C GLY A 9 -24.85 0.33 -19.49
N ALA A 10 -23.79 -0.46 -19.29
CA ALA A 10 -22.47 0.08 -18.96
C ALA A 10 -21.98 1.07 -20.04
N ILE A 11 -21.45 2.20 -19.61
CA ILE A 11 -21.00 3.31 -20.45
C ILE A 11 -19.48 3.20 -20.62
N PRO A 12 -18.96 2.89 -21.84
CA PRO A 12 -17.54 2.88 -22.08
C PRO A 12 -16.96 4.30 -21.98
N LEU A 13 -15.79 4.41 -21.33
CA LEU A 13 -15.06 5.67 -21.21
C LEU A 13 -13.84 5.64 -22.11
N THR A 14 -13.61 6.74 -22.81
CA THR A 14 -12.38 6.95 -23.60
C THR A 14 -11.26 7.42 -22.69
N VAL A 15 -10.06 6.88 -22.92
CA VAL A 15 -8.82 7.34 -22.31
C VAL A 15 -8.00 7.99 -23.42
N ASP A 16 -7.47 9.16 -23.15
CA ASP A 16 -6.53 9.81 -24.04
C ASP A 16 -5.18 9.05 -23.96
N ILE A 17 -4.73 8.58 -25.14
CA ILE A 17 -3.53 7.74 -25.25
C ILE A 17 -2.58 8.40 -26.25
N ASP A 18 -1.34 8.61 -25.80
CA ASP A 18 -0.29 9.09 -26.68
C ASP A 18 -0.05 8.07 -27.81
N PRO A 19 -0.16 8.49 -29.08
CA PRO A 19 0.10 7.63 -30.23
C PRO A 19 1.49 6.97 -30.20
N ALA A 20 2.47 7.60 -29.58
CA ALA A 20 3.82 7.06 -29.44
C ALA A 20 3.88 5.76 -28.62
N TRP A 21 2.87 5.46 -27.80
CA TRP A 21 2.80 4.23 -27.03
C TRP A 21 2.43 3.01 -27.85
N ASN A 22 2.06 3.17 -29.12
CA ASN A 22 1.74 2.09 -30.05
C ASN A 22 0.63 1.13 -29.55
N ILE A 23 -0.29 1.62 -28.74
CA ILE A 23 -1.44 0.85 -28.23
C ILE A 23 -2.47 0.75 -29.35
N THR A 24 -2.97 -0.47 -29.59
CA THR A 24 -3.95 -0.70 -30.67
C THR A 24 -5.38 -0.62 -30.16
N PRO A 25 -6.32 -0.03 -30.95
CA PRO A 25 -7.72 0.08 -30.56
C PRO A 25 -8.46 -1.28 -30.64
N ALA A 26 -9.77 -1.26 -30.42
CA ALA A 26 -10.62 -2.43 -30.58
C ALA A 26 -10.48 -3.07 -31.96
N LEU A 27 -10.63 -4.40 -32.04
CA LEU A 27 -10.65 -5.12 -33.32
C LEU A 27 -11.99 -4.97 -34.08
N VAL A 28 -13.04 -4.79 -33.31
CA VAL A 28 -14.42 -4.77 -33.88
C VAL A 28 -15.17 -3.60 -33.26
N GLY A 29 -15.75 -2.77 -34.10
CA GLY A 29 -16.53 -1.60 -33.72
C GLY A 29 -15.68 -0.46 -33.09
N ASP A 30 -16.36 0.65 -32.81
CA ASP A 30 -15.73 1.88 -32.29
C ASP A 30 -15.75 1.95 -30.74
N LEU A 31 -15.65 0.80 -30.09
CA LEU A 31 -15.64 0.77 -28.63
C LEU A 31 -14.27 1.17 -28.08
N PRO A 32 -14.20 2.07 -27.10
CA PRO A 32 -12.94 2.41 -26.46
C PRO A 32 -12.39 1.20 -25.71
N ALA A 33 -11.44 0.55 -26.35
CA ALA A 33 -10.71 -0.59 -25.83
C ALA A 33 -9.26 -0.51 -26.31
N TYR A 34 -8.35 -0.91 -25.45
CA TYR A 34 -6.93 -0.68 -25.59
C TYR A 34 -6.19 -2.01 -25.48
N ARG A 35 -5.41 -2.34 -26.51
CA ARG A 35 -4.69 -3.60 -26.58
C ARG A 35 -3.19 -3.32 -26.64
N PHE A 36 -2.50 -3.80 -25.65
CA PHE A 36 -1.06 -3.76 -25.55
C PHE A 36 -0.51 -5.05 -26.17
N MET A 37 0.02 -4.94 -27.37
CA MET A 37 0.50 -6.09 -28.12
C MET A 37 2.01 -6.22 -27.93
N PRO A 38 2.55 -7.41 -27.55
CA PRO A 38 3.97 -7.57 -27.22
C PRO A 38 4.94 -7.16 -28.33
N HIS A 39 4.52 -7.26 -29.59
CA HIS A 39 5.33 -6.84 -30.75
C HIS A 39 5.26 -5.34 -31.04
N ARG A 40 4.45 -4.57 -30.31
CA ARG A 40 4.27 -3.10 -30.47
C ARG A 40 4.58 -2.30 -29.24
N THR A 41 4.32 -2.87 -28.06
CA THR A 41 4.53 -2.24 -26.76
C THR A 41 5.59 -3.03 -25.99
N ARG A 42 6.38 -2.36 -25.15
CA ARG A 42 7.29 -3.07 -24.26
C ARG A 42 6.49 -3.75 -23.16
N GLY A 43 6.69 -5.04 -22.94
CA GLY A 43 6.05 -5.84 -21.93
C GLY A 43 5.21 -6.99 -22.49
N GLU A 44 4.41 -7.60 -21.62
CA GLU A 44 3.49 -8.69 -21.95
C GLU A 44 2.19 -8.14 -22.57
N GLY A 45 1.38 -9.02 -23.12
CA GLY A 45 0.09 -8.62 -23.69
C GLY A 45 -0.90 -8.21 -22.61
N LEU A 46 -1.65 -7.13 -22.84
CA LEU A 46 -2.71 -6.65 -21.97
C LEU A 46 -3.90 -6.14 -22.78
N PHE A 47 -5.09 -6.33 -22.25
CA PHE A 47 -6.32 -5.70 -22.72
C PHE A 47 -6.88 -4.80 -21.62
N MET A 48 -7.26 -3.57 -21.97
CA MET A 48 -7.88 -2.61 -21.06
C MET A 48 -9.16 -2.04 -21.67
N ALA A 49 -10.19 -1.90 -20.85
CA ALA A 49 -11.37 -1.11 -21.14
C ALA A 49 -11.94 -0.54 -19.84
N ILE A 50 -12.35 0.71 -19.87
CA ILE A 50 -12.95 1.38 -18.71
C ILE A 50 -14.43 1.54 -18.96
N LEU A 51 -15.23 1.13 -17.98
CA LEU A 51 -16.69 1.16 -18.08
C LEU A 51 -17.25 1.84 -16.83
N ARG A 52 -18.16 2.79 -17.03
CA ARG A 52 -18.95 3.38 -15.96
C ARG A 52 -20.24 2.60 -15.79
N LYS A 53 -20.56 2.19 -14.58
CA LYS A 53 -21.87 1.65 -14.24
C LYS A 53 -22.91 2.79 -14.33
N PRO A 54 -24.05 2.63 -15.06
CA PRO A 54 -25.11 3.62 -15.06
C PRO A 54 -25.83 3.64 -13.70
N GLY A 55 -26.42 4.77 -13.37
CA GLY A 55 -27.16 5.00 -12.13
C GLY A 55 -26.59 6.19 -11.37
N GLU A 56 -27.43 6.79 -10.55
CA GLU A 56 -27.02 7.83 -9.63
C GLU A 56 -25.96 7.28 -8.64
N PRO A 57 -24.97 8.07 -8.26
CA PRO A 57 -24.11 7.71 -7.13
C PRO A 57 -25.01 7.30 -5.97
N GLY A 58 -24.81 6.10 -5.46
CA GLY A 58 -25.72 5.48 -4.51
C GLY A 58 -25.73 6.14 -3.12
N GLU A 59 -25.89 7.47 -3.04
CA GLU A 59 -25.96 8.24 -1.80
C GLU A 59 -27.07 7.70 -0.90
N THR A 60 -28.24 7.46 -1.44
CA THR A 60 -29.40 6.95 -0.68
C THR A 60 -29.13 5.56 -0.09
N ARG A 61 -28.43 4.69 -0.85
CA ARG A 61 -28.06 3.36 -0.35
C ARG A 61 -26.93 3.41 0.66
N ARG A 62 -25.97 4.30 0.46
CA ARG A 62 -24.88 4.55 1.40
C ARG A 62 -25.43 5.07 2.73
N GLU A 63 -26.30 6.08 2.70
CA GLU A 63 -26.97 6.63 3.88
C GLU A 63 -27.82 5.58 4.62
N ALA A 64 -28.58 4.76 3.90
CA ALA A 64 -29.36 3.67 4.49
C ALA A 64 -28.46 2.61 5.15
N LEU A 65 -27.35 2.24 4.53
CA LEU A 65 -26.38 1.32 5.11
C LEU A 65 -25.67 1.90 6.32
N LEU A 66 -25.33 3.20 6.30
CA LEU A 66 -24.72 3.90 7.42
C LEU A 66 -25.68 4.02 8.60
N SER A 67 -26.95 4.39 8.36
CA SER A 67 -27.97 4.47 9.41
C SER A 67 -28.27 3.12 10.06
N THR A 68 -28.23 2.04 9.28
CA THR A 68 -28.37 0.66 9.78
C THR A 68 -27.15 0.26 10.60
N ALA A 69 -25.95 0.64 10.15
CA ALA A 69 -24.70 0.38 10.85
C ALA A 69 -24.64 1.09 12.22
N GLU A 70 -25.09 2.36 12.31
CA GLU A 70 -25.16 3.12 13.56
C GLU A 70 -26.15 2.52 14.57
N LYS A 71 -27.31 2.08 14.09
CA LYS A 71 -28.31 1.39 14.93
C LYS A 71 -27.77 0.07 15.51
N THR A 72 -27.00 -0.66 14.71
CA THR A 72 -26.36 -1.92 15.14
C THR A 72 -25.23 -1.67 16.14
N GLU A 73 -24.47 -0.55 16.00
CA GLU A 73 -23.44 -0.17 16.99
C GLU A 73 -24.01 0.07 18.38
N LYS A 74 -25.18 0.72 18.47
CA LYS A 74 -25.85 0.95 19.76
C LYS A 74 -26.31 -0.36 20.43
N ARG A 75 -26.60 -1.38 19.64
CA ARG A 75 -27.06 -2.70 20.13
C ARG A 75 -25.92 -3.63 20.55
N ASN A 76 -24.76 -3.55 19.85
CA ASN A 76 -23.61 -4.44 20.09
C ASN A 76 -22.53 -3.86 21.03
N LYS A 77 -22.84 -2.81 21.81
CA LYS A 77 -21.91 -2.24 22.80
C LYS A 77 -21.38 -3.24 23.86
N LYS A 78 -22.00 -4.42 23.98
CA LYS A 78 -21.63 -5.44 24.96
C LYS A 78 -20.46 -6.37 24.55
N ASN A 79 -20.09 -6.43 23.27
CA ASN A 79 -19.03 -7.30 22.74
C ASN A 79 -17.89 -6.50 22.06
N LYS A 80 -17.55 -5.31 22.59
CA LYS A 80 -16.37 -4.61 22.10
C LYS A 80 -15.14 -5.27 22.71
N THR A 81 -14.32 -5.92 21.87
CA THR A 81 -12.91 -6.17 22.16
C THR A 81 -12.30 -4.88 22.73
N PRO A 82 -11.59 -4.93 23.86
CA PRO A 82 -11.01 -3.73 24.46
C PRO A 82 -10.10 -3.07 23.41
N ARG A 83 -10.40 -1.83 23.07
CA ARG A 83 -9.51 -1.03 22.22
C ARG A 83 -8.20 -0.84 22.99
N ILE A 84 -7.16 -1.49 22.54
CA ILE A 84 -5.81 -1.28 23.08
C ILE A 84 -5.46 0.19 22.81
N ALA A 85 -5.03 0.89 23.86
CA ALA A 85 -4.57 2.27 23.70
C ALA A 85 -3.38 2.28 22.72
N ILE A 86 -3.48 3.07 21.67
CA ILE A 86 -2.41 3.21 20.69
C ILE A 86 -1.37 4.17 21.26
N PRO A 87 -0.12 3.72 21.47
CA PRO A 87 0.92 4.61 21.96
C PRO A 87 1.17 5.77 20.96
N ASP A 88 1.33 6.97 21.48
CA ASP A 88 1.50 8.18 20.67
C ASP A 88 2.72 8.12 19.75
N GLU A 89 3.76 7.40 20.15
CA GLU A 89 4.95 7.16 19.33
C GLU A 89 4.62 6.61 17.93
N TRP A 90 3.63 5.71 17.82
CA TRP A 90 3.21 5.14 16.52
C TRP A 90 2.38 6.11 15.69
N ARG A 91 1.58 6.95 16.35
CA ARG A 91 0.78 7.97 15.66
C ARG A 91 1.69 9.05 15.05
N LEU A 92 2.71 9.46 15.78
CA LEU A 92 3.65 10.50 15.37
C LEU A 92 4.54 10.10 14.18
N LEU A 93 4.62 8.80 13.83
CA LEU A 93 5.33 8.35 12.64
C LEU A 93 4.56 8.68 11.34
N VAL A 94 3.28 8.95 11.43
CA VAL A 94 2.48 9.39 10.27
C VAL A 94 2.50 10.92 10.19
N ALA A 95 2.83 11.45 9.03
CA ALA A 95 2.77 12.89 8.80
C ALA A 95 1.32 13.40 8.91
N ASN A 96 1.12 14.52 9.58
CA ASN A 96 -0.21 15.09 9.85
C ASN A 96 -1.17 14.07 10.47
N PRO A 97 -0.86 13.49 11.65
CA PRO A 97 -1.63 12.40 12.25
C PRO A 97 -3.09 12.74 12.49
N ASP A 98 -3.44 14.01 12.63
CA ASP A 98 -4.82 14.49 12.81
C ASP A 98 -5.72 14.27 11.59
N ARG A 99 -5.11 14.05 10.41
CA ARG A 99 -5.84 13.68 9.19
C ARG A 99 -6.20 12.19 9.13
N TYR A 100 -5.80 11.41 10.13
CA TYR A 100 -6.00 9.97 10.17
C TYR A 100 -6.76 9.55 11.43
N THR A 101 -7.63 8.58 11.29
CA THR A 101 -8.20 7.82 12.39
C THR A 101 -7.34 6.57 12.58
N PHE A 102 -6.74 6.45 13.77
CA PHE A 102 -5.97 5.26 14.12
C PHE A 102 -6.90 4.23 14.77
N ILE A 103 -6.82 3.03 14.25
CA ILE A 103 -7.61 1.88 14.72
C ILE A 103 -6.62 0.82 15.19
N SER A 104 -6.80 0.31 16.40
CA SER A 104 -6.07 -0.84 16.91
C SER A 104 -7.02 -2.00 17.05
N ASP A 105 -6.64 -3.14 16.49
CA ASP A 105 -7.16 -4.44 16.83
C ASP A 105 -6.11 -5.22 17.64
N GLU A 106 -6.35 -6.52 17.93
CA GLU A 106 -5.43 -7.34 18.73
C GLU A 106 -4.10 -7.61 18.02
N GLU A 107 -3.99 -7.36 16.74
CA GLU A 107 -2.84 -7.74 15.91
C GLU A 107 -2.06 -6.56 15.35
N LYS A 108 -2.72 -5.44 15.09
CA LYS A 108 -2.11 -4.33 14.33
C LYS A 108 -2.70 -2.97 14.65
N ILE A 109 -1.92 -1.93 14.33
CA ILE A 109 -2.34 -0.52 14.30
C ILE A 109 -2.48 -0.11 12.85
N ILE A 110 -3.65 0.41 12.47
CA ILE A 110 -3.95 0.88 11.12
C ILE A 110 -4.29 2.36 11.18
N ALA A 111 -3.74 3.16 10.26
CA ALA A 111 -4.11 4.55 10.03
C ALA A 111 -5.02 4.64 8.78
N ILE A 112 -6.24 5.09 8.97
CA ILE A 112 -7.23 5.31 7.91
C ILE A 112 -7.43 6.82 7.75
N PRO A 113 -7.39 7.41 6.54
CA PRO A 113 -7.74 8.82 6.37
C PRO A 113 -9.11 9.11 7.00
N ALA A 114 -9.19 10.19 7.79
CA ALA A 114 -10.35 10.47 8.65
C ALA A 114 -11.67 10.53 7.86
N GLU A 115 -11.61 11.05 6.63
CA GLU A 115 -12.76 11.12 5.71
C GLU A 115 -13.34 9.76 5.31
N TYR A 116 -12.50 8.68 5.30
CA TYR A 116 -12.93 7.32 4.93
C TYR A 116 -13.19 6.40 6.12
N THR A 117 -13.12 6.92 7.35
CA THR A 117 -13.32 6.09 8.56
C THR A 117 -14.68 5.40 8.59
N THR A 118 -15.72 6.09 8.12
CA THR A 118 -17.08 5.55 8.08
C THR A 118 -17.23 4.45 7.04
N ASP A 119 -16.64 4.68 5.86
CA ASP A 119 -16.63 3.68 4.77
C ASP A 119 -15.83 2.44 5.18
N TYR A 120 -14.66 2.64 5.81
CA TYR A 120 -13.87 1.53 6.36
C TYR A 120 -14.71 0.67 7.31
N LYS A 121 -15.38 1.27 8.28
CA LYS A 121 -16.21 0.54 9.24
C LYS A 121 -17.36 -0.22 8.58
N LEU A 122 -17.93 0.34 7.52
CA LEU A 122 -18.99 -0.33 6.74
C LEU A 122 -18.45 -1.54 6.00
N LEU A 123 -17.29 -1.39 5.35
CA LEU A 123 -16.64 -2.47 4.61
C LEU A 123 -16.15 -3.57 5.55
N ASP A 124 -15.49 -3.23 6.63
CA ASP A 124 -14.96 -4.15 7.64
C ASP A 124 -16.03 -5.07 8.28
N ARG A 125 -17.28 -4.59 8.34
CA ARG A 125 -18.42 -5.38 8.85
C ARG A 125 -19.03 -6.32 7.84
N ASN A 126 -18.85 -6.07 6.56
CA ASN A 126 -19.57 -6.77 5.49
C ASN A 126 -18.63 -7.59 4.59
N LEU A 127 -17.32 -7.37 4.70
CA LEU A 127 -16.32 -8.00 3.84
C LEU A 127 -15.10 -8.41 4.66
N ASP A 128 -14.43 -9.46 4.21
CA ASP A 128 -13.09 -9.80 4.70
C ASP A 128 -12.07 -8.88 4.03
N LEU A 129 -11.62 -7.85 4.74
CA LEU A 129 -10.68 -6.88 4.21
C LEU A 129 -9.25 -7.41 4.26
N LEU A 130 -8.67 -7.68 3.11
CA LEU A 130 -7.27 -8.10 2.99
C LEU A 130 -6.29 -7.00 3.38
N HIS A 131 -6.61 -5.76 3.00
CA HIS A 131 -5.80 -4.59 3.31
C HIS A 131 -6.66 -3.33 3.32
N ALA A 132 -6.40 -2.44 4.27
CA ALA A 132 -7.05 -1.13 4.34
C ALA A 132 -6.13 -0.11 5.00
N GLY A 133 -6.02 1.09 4.42
CA GLY A 133 -5.20 2.17 4.93
C GLY A 133 -3.72 1.81 5.05
N ILE A 134 -3.05 2.38 6.05
CA ILE A 134 -1.64 2.16 6.34
C ILE A 134 -1.53 1.28 7.58
N THR A 135 -1.01 0.08 7.45
CA THR A 135 -0.62 -0.71 8.62
C THR A 135 0.65 -0.09 9.19
N VAL A 136 0.52 0.56 10.36
CA VAL A 136 1.62 1.27 11.03
C VAL A 136 2.53 0.31 11.74
N ALA A 137 1.96 -0.60 12.52
CA ALA A 137 2.69 -1.60 13.28
C ALA A 137 1.86 -2.88 13.44
N THR A 138 2.55 -4.00 13.69
CA THR A 138 1.93 -5.28 14.05
C THR A 138 2.38 -5.70 15.44
N LEU A 139 1.49 -6.30 16.22
CA LEU A 139 1.80 -6.83 17.55
C LEU A 139 2.52 -8.17 17.40
N LYS A 140 3.69 -8.29 18.02
CA LYS A 140 4.44 -9.56 18.12
C LYS A 140 4.74 -9.85 19.58
N GLY A 141 3.97 -10.76 20.16
CA GLY A 141 3.99 -11.00 21.60
C GLY A 141 3.44 -9.79 22.37
N LYS A 142 4.30 -9.05 23.09
CA LYS A 142 3.93 -7.84 23.84
C LYS A 142 4.39 -6.54 23.14
N ASP A 143 5.18 -6.65 22.08
CA ASP A 143 5.84 -5.51 21.45
C ASP A 143 5.24 -5.23 20.08
N TYR A 144 5.08 -3.96 19.77
CA TYR A 144 4.76 -3.52 18.42
C TYR A 144 6.02 -3.49 17.55
N VAL A 145 5.88 -4.00 16.34
CA VAL A 145 6.92 -4.02 15.30
C VAL A 145 6.45 -3.15 14.14
N PRO A 146 7.25 -2.18 13.66
CA PRO A 146 6.84 -1.34 12.54
C PRO A 146 6.60 -2.19 11.29
N HIS A 147 5.52 -1.87 10.57
CA HIS A 147 5.13 -2.63 9.39
C HIS A 147 5.72 -2.02 8.12
N ILE A 148 5.99 -2.87 7.12
CA ILE A 148 6.51 -2.44 5.81
C ILE A 148 5.59 -1.42 5.11
N SER A 149 4.28 -1.55 5.29
CA SER A 149 3.28 -0.62 4.74
C SER A 149 3.51 0.82 5.20
N LEU A 150 3.96 1.03 6.45
CA LEU A 150 4.35 2.36 6.92
C LEU A 150 5.59 2.86 6.20
N ALA A 151 6.65 2.05 6.13
CA ALA A 151 7.92 2.46 5.52
C ALA A 151 7.74 2.92 4.06
N LEU A 152 6.86 2.25 3.30
CA LEU A 152 6.59 2.54 1.89
C LEU A 152 5.44 3.54 1.67
N SER A 153 4.87 4.08 2.74
CA SER A 153 3.78 5.06 2.63
C SER A 153 4.31 6.46 2.40
N THR A 154 3.69 7.20 1.50
CA THR A 154 3.95 8.64 1.30
C THR A 154 3.54 9.50 2.50
N ALA A 155 2.74 8.95 3.41
CA ALA A 155 2.35 9.61 4.65
C ALA A 155 3.33 9.35 5.81
N PHE A 156 4.40 8.59 5.59
CA PHE A 156 5.41 8.34 6.61
C PHE A 156 6.36 9.52 6.77
N ASP A 157 6.56 9.97 8.01
CA ASP A 157 7.58 10.97 8.33
C ASP A 157 8.91 10.30 8.67
N MET A 158 9.76 10.11 7.67
CA MET A 158 11.08 9.48 7.82
C MET A 158 12.03 10.24 8.76
N ASN A 159 11.75 11.51 9.08
CA ASN A 159 12.59 12.30 9.98
C ASN A 159 12.38 11.95 11.45
N LYS A 160 11.35 11.16 11.75
CA LYS A 160 11.03 10.70 13.11
C LYS A 160 11.77 9.43 13.52
N VAL A 161 12.55 8.85 12.64
CA VAL A 161 13.22 7.55 12.87
C VAL A 161 14.69 7.61 12.50
N VAL A 162 15.47 6.72 13.09
CA VAL A 162 16.85 6.51 12.68
C VAL A 162 16.87 5.89 11.29
N ARG A 163 17.66 6.46 10.38
CA ARG A 163 17.81 5.99 9.01
C ARG A 163 19.24 5.47 8.81
N TYR A 164 19.33 4.45 7.97
CA TYR A 164 20.59 3.95 7.45
C TYR A 164 20.54 3.98 5.93
N GLU A 165 21.36 4.85 5.32
CA GLU A 165 21.51 4.93 3.88
C GLU A 165 22.42 3.79 3.41
N ALA A 166 21.85 2.86 2.67
CA ALA A 166 22.54 1.66 2.22
C ALA A 166 23.30 1.91 0.90
N SER A 167 24.47 1.27 0.76
CA SER A 167 25.08 1.09 -0.55
C SER A 167 24.21 0.15 -1.41
N LEU A 168 24.46 0.10 -2.73
CA LEU A 168 23.75 -0.84 -3.63
C LEU A 168 23.84 -2.27 -3.13
N ASP A 169 25.05 -2.73 -2.75
CA ASP A 169 25.24 -4.10 -2.26
C ASP A 169 24.46 -4.39 -1.00
N THR A 170 24.45 -3.45 -0.04
CA THR A 170 23.68 -3.58 1.19
C THR A 170 22.17 -3.52 0.93
N ALA A 171 21.72 -2.68 0.00
CA ALA A 171 20.33 -2.60 -0.41
C ALA A 171 19.86 -3.91 -1.04
N LEU A 172 20.66 -4.50 -1.93
CA LEU A 172 20.36 -5.80 -2.53
C LEU A 172 20.37 -6.94 -1.50
N ALA A 173 21.34 -6.95 -0.58
CA ALA A 173 21.37 -7.90 0.55
C ALA A 173 20.12 -7.75 1.42
N TYR A 174 19.68 -6.50 1.69
CA TYR A 174 18.44 -6.24 2.40
C TYR A 174 17.22 -6.80 1.68
N LEU A 175 17.07 -6.52 0.39
CA LEU A 175 15.95 -7.00 -0.44
C LEU A 175 15.97 -8.51 -0.66
N ARG A 176 17.12 -9.15 -0.61
CA ARG A 176 17.29 -10.63 -0.60
C ARG A 176 16.99 -11.25 0.76
N ARG A 177 16.85 -10.41 1.77
CA ARG A 177 16.67 -10.81 3.17
C ARG A 177 17.88 -11.55 3.74
N GLU A 178 19.04 -11.16 3.30
CA GLU A 178 20.32 -11.63 3.82
C GLU A 178 20.66 -10.94 5.16
N SER A 179 21.69 -11.42 5.83
CA SER A 179 22.21 -10.80 7.05
C SER A 179 22.79 -9.43 6.75
N LEU A 180 22.47 -8.45 7.59
CA LEU A 180 22.95 -7.09 7.46
C LEU A 180 24.03 -6.81 8.52
N PHE A 181 25.12 -6.22 8.10
CA PHE A 181 26.18 -5.73 8.94
C PHE A 181 26.10 -4.19 8.94
N LEU A 182 25.39 -3.65 9.91
CA LEU A 182 25.29 -2.20 10.10
C LEU A 182 26.36 -1.71 11.08
N PRO A 183 26.78 -0.43 10.97
CA PRO A 183 27.72 0.18 11.91
C PRO A 183 27.25 0.01 13.36
N THR A 184 28.18 -0.33 14.25
CA THR A 184 27.88 -0.62 15.66
C THR A 184 27.58 0.62 16.51
N ASP A 185 27.91 1.80 16.00
CA ASP A 185 27.61 3.11 16.58
C ASP A 185 26.16 3.55 16.35
N LEU A 186 25.43 2.85 15.48
CA LEU A 186 24.00 3.10 15.31
C LEU A 186 23.24 2.71 16.59
N PRO A 187 22.21 3.50 16.96
CA PRO A 187 21.39 3.20 18.13
C PRO A 187 20.65 1.88 17.96
N ARG A 188 20.49 1.16 19.09
CA ARG A 188 19.68 -0.07 19.11
C ARG A 188 18.21 0.27 18.88
N GLY A 189 17.50 -0.57 18.16
CA GLY A 189 16.07 -0.39 17.88
C GLY A 189 15.72 -0.60 16.43
N TYR A 190 14.58 -0.06 16.03
CA TYR A 190 14.13 -0.12 14.64
C TYR A 190 14.80 0.98 13.83
N ILE A 191 15.37 0.59 12.68
CA ILE A 191 16.08 1.46 11.76
C ILE A 191 15.40 1.35 10.40
N LEU A 192 15.16 2.49 9.76
CA LEU A 192 14.69 2.53 8.38
C LEU A 192 15.90 2.38 7.45
N VAL A 193 15.90 1.33 6.66
CA VAL A 193 16.88 1.16 5.59
C VAL A 193 16.42 1.95 4.38
N THR A 194 17.29 2.82 3.85
CA THR A 194 17.06 3.63 2.67
C THR A 194 18.12 3.35 1.61
N TYR A 195 17.78 3.59 0.35
CA TYR A 195 18.72 3.59 -0.77
C TYR A 195 18.39 4.74 -1.70
N GLU A 196 19.37 5.57 -2.03
CA GLU A 196 19.20 6.83 -2.79
C GLU A 196 18.06 7.71 -2.23
N GLY A 197 17.97 7.77 -0.90
CA GLY A 197 16.94 8.52 -0.19
C GLY A 197 15.55 7.87 -0.15
N PHE A 198 15.34 6.74 -0.85
CA PHE A 198 14.06 6.03 -0.85
C PHE A 198 14.02 4.94 0.23
N PRO A 199 12.90 4.81 0.96
CA PRO A 199 12.76 3.80 1.99
C PRO A 199 12.61 2.41 1.37
N LEU A 200 13.39 1.45 1.85
CA LEU A 200 13.28 0.04 1.49
C LEU A 200 12.46 -0.74 2.53
N GLY A 201 12.53 -0.34 3.80
CA GLY A 201 11.83 -0.98 4.90
C GLY A 201 12.61 -1.00 6.20
N TRP A 202 12.23 -1.87 7.12
CA TRP A 202 12.70 -1.89 8.49
C TRP A 202 13.77 -2.96 8.75
N ALA A 203 14.72 -2.61 9.60
CA ALA A 203 15.64 -3.55 10.26
C ALA A 203 15.59 -3.32 11.77
N LYS A 204 15.86 -4.35 12.58
CA LYS A 204 16.02 -4.24 14.04
C LYS A 204 17.49 -4.41 14.39
N HIS A 205 18.15 -3.31 14.74
CA HIS A 205 19.55 -3.29 15.16
C HIS A 205 19.66 -3.64 16.65
N LEU A 206 20.51 -4.59 16.98
CA LEU A 206 20.72 -5.10 18.34
C LEU A 206 22.12 -4.76 18.89
N GLY A 207 22.89 -3.98 18.14
CA GLY A 207 24.26 -3.60 18.44
C GLY A 207 25.28 -4.48 17.71
N ASN A 208 25.35 -5.75 18.02
CA ASN A 208 26.27 -6.71 17.39
C ASN A 208 25.70 -7.47 16.20
N ARG A 209 24.39 -7.38 15.98
CA ARG A 209 23.68 -8.00 14.86
C ARG A 209 22.45 -7.17 14.46
N THR A 210 22.00 -7.36 13.24
CA THR A 210 20.81 -6.70 12.71
C THR A 210 19.85 -7.72 12.12
N ASN A 211 18.61 -7.69 12.56
CA ASN A 211 17.56 -8.52 12.01
C ASN A 211 16.93 -7.79 10.83
N ASN A 212 16.96 -8.40 9.66
CA ASN A 212 16.29 -7.91 8.47
C ASN A 212 14.79 -8.20 8.56
N LEU A 213 13.95 -7.15 8.53
CA LEU A 213 12.50 -7.25 8.65
C LEU A 213 11.78 -7.17 7.30
N TYR A 214 12.50 -7.21 6.18
CA TYR A 214 11.89 -7.25 4.86
C TYR A 214 10.98 -8.47 4.71
N PRO A 215 9.79 -8.34 4.09
CA PRO A 215 8.87 -9.45 3.93
C PRO A 215 9.48 -10.63 3.18
N GLN A 216 9.30 -11.85 3.68
CA GLN A 216 9.89 -13.06 3.11
C GLN A 216 9.39 -13.33 1.69
N GLU A 217 8.12 -13.07 1.47
CA GLU A 217 7.42 -13.29 0.20
C GLU A 217 7.87 -12.32 -0.89
N TRP A 218 8.41 -11.16 -0.52
CA TRP A 218 8.85 -10.10 -1.45
C TRP A 218 10.34 -10.18 -1.78
N ARG A 219 11.07 -11.09 -1.12
CA ARG A 219 12.52 -11.16 -1.30
C ARG A 219 12.93 -11.40 -2.74
N ILE A 220 13.97 -10.73 -3.17
CA ILE A 220 14.65 -11.03 -4.44
C ILE A 220 15.29 -12.41 -4.32
N ARG A 221 15.00 -13.30 -5.26
CA ARG A 221 15.53 -14.66 -5.29
C ARG A 221 16.80 -14.80 -6.14
N SER A 222 17.02 -13.85 -7.05
CA SER A 222 18.22 -13.83 -7.88
C SER A 222 19.44 -13.41 -7.08
N GLY A 223 20.56 -14.14 -7.24
CA GLY A 223 21.87 -13.74 -6.72
C GLY A 223 22.63 -12.79 -7.65
N TYR A 224 22.07 -12.48 -8.82
CA TYR A 224 22.70 -11.59 -9.78
C TYR A 224 22.76 -10.16 -9.24
N THR A 225 23.96 -9.58 -9.27
CA THR A 225 24.19 -8.16 -9.03
C THR A 225 24.68 -7.56 -10.34
N PRO A 226 24.03 -6.52 -10.89
CA PRO A 226 24.52 -5.88 -12.11
C PRO A 226 25.88 -5.21 -11.85
N ASP A 227 26.81 -5.32 -12.80
CA ASP A 227 28.13 -4.70 -12.71
C ASP A 227 28.05 -3.16 -12.70
N THR A 228 26.98 -2.63 -13.29
CA THR A 228 26.68 -1.19 -13.29
C THR A 228 25.22 -0.97 -12.85
N PRO A 229 24.97 0.03 -11.99
CA PRO A 229 23.59 0.41 -11.65
C PRO A 229 22.84 0.79 -12.93
N PHE A 230 21.58 0.35 -13.02
CA PHE A 230 20.69 0.78 -14.08
C PHE A 230 20.22 2.21 -13.78
N GLU A 231 20.69 3.18 -14.54
CA GLU A 231 20.20 4.55 -14.46
C GLU A 231 18.80 4.64 -15.10
N LEU A 232 17.80 4.91 -14.28
CA LEU A 232 16.49 5.30 -14.75
C LEU A 232 16.58 6.75 -15.25
N ASN A 233 16.78 6.95 -16.56
CA ASN A 233 16.61 8.26 -17.20
C ASN A 233 15.12 8.66 -17.15
N ILE A 234 14.69 9.14 -15.98
CA ILE A 234 13.40 9.83 -15.85
C ILE A 234 13.67 11.27 -16.29
N ALA A 235 13.54 11.52 -17.58
CA ALA A 235 13.54 12.89 -18.06
C ALA A 235 12.42 13.67 -17.34
N PRO A 236 12.73 14.79 -16.68
CA PRO A 236 11.68 15.61 -16.11
C PRO A 236 10.79 16.10 -17.25
N LYS A 237 9.46 15.90 -17.10
CA LYS A 237 8.47 16.49 -18.00
C LYS A 237 8.35 17.98 -17.75
#